data_3ec7602e02d5b81100f68a3f667787ac
#
_entry.id   3ec7602e02d5b81100f68a3f667787ac
#
_cell.length_a   1.000
_cell.length_b   1.000
_cell.length_c   1.000
_cell.angle_alpha   90.00
_cell.angle_beta   90.00
_cell.angle_gamma   90.00
#
_symmetry.space_group_name_H-M   'P 1'
#
loop_
_entity.id
_entity.type
_entity.pdbx_description
1 polymer ?
#
loop_
_entity_poly.entity_id
_entity_poly.type
_entity_poly.pdbx_seq_one_letter_code
_entity_poly.pdbx_strand_id
1 'polypeptide(L)'
;QEMPDVSKLNFFTEPKAFFQSLLSEKDGKRKNGSRYYYSVLENLEETNTRSIQQTDYSYGFEFRVYRIMNGSQSLYGVLILYVVPNSPADKIGLKRGQWIVEINDIPVSEKNYTILTGGEAAILGVSERQEGSFLPVKKYLIEAACEIDDDPVHYQNVYLSDDHSKRIGYLVYNHFTAGKTDEDQTYDDNLRKASREFKKEGINECILDLRYNNGGLLSSAELLCAILSPESALGKILGYVEYNDKNNPQIYTMTLDAGILRGGVNLNLSTLYVLTGEESASASELVINCLSPYMEVVLIGTQTEGKNVGSTSYKNDEYNWELHPIVCKIYNSENKSDYANGFAPHYKIDENSNTNLDSFLEFGNPDELLLSKVLQLINGTDGVGEVPASRSSTEESIPVYGSLDRKATNGVIIR
;
A
#
# COMPACT_ATOMS: atom_id res chain seq x y z
N GLN A 1 -27.43 8.17 10.15
CA GLN A 1 -27.82 7.98 8.76
C GLN A 1 -29.25 7.46 8.73
N GLU A 2 -30.16 8.13 8.02
CA GLU A 2 -31.51 7.62 7.84
C GLU A 2 -31.47 6.41 6.91
N MET A 3 -32.03 5.29 7.36
CA MET A 3 -32.17 4.11 6.50
C MET A 3 -33.21 4.44 5.39
N PRO A 4 -32.93 4.03 4.15
CA PRO A 4 -33.88 4.21 3.07
C PRO A 4 -35.17 3.44 3.36
N ASP A 5 -36.31 3.97 2.90
CA ASP A 5 -37.59 3.30 3.00
C ASP A 5 -37.59 2.02 2.15
N VAL A 6 -37.64 0.87 2.81
CA VAL A 6 -37.56 -0.46 2.18
C VAL A 6 -38.62 -0.64 1.09
N SER A 7 -39.81 -0.01 1.25
CA SER A 7 -40.89 -0.10 0.26
C SER A 7 -40.59 0.60 -1.07
N LYS A 8 -39.57 1.47 -1.09
CA LYS A 8 -39.14 2.24 -2.28
C LYS A 8 -37.92 1.65 -2.95
N LEU A 9 -37.34 0.56 -2.41
CA LEU A 9 -36.15 -0.06 -2.95
C LEU A 9 -36.48 -0.92 -4.19
N ASN A 10 -35.61 -0.85 -5.20
CA ASN A 10 -35.72 -1.69 -6.40
C ASN A 10 -34.89 -2.96 -6.25
N PHE A 11 -35.50 -4.03 -5.79
CA PHE A 11 -34.84 -5.33 -5.61
C PHE A 11 -34.57 -6.09 -6.92
N PHE A 12 -34.95 -5.57 -8.07
CA PHE A 12 -34.66 -6.16 -9.38
C PHE A 12 -33.39 -5.61 -10.03
N THR A 13 -32.65 -4.79 -9.29
CA THR A 13 -31.35 -4.26 -9.72
C THR A 13 -30.26 -5.28 -9.44
N GLU A 14 -29.22 -5.28 -10.26
CA GLU A 14 -28.00 -6.06 -10.08
C GLU A 14 -27.42 -5.83 -8.66
N PRO A 15 -26.97 -6.88 -7.92
CA PRO A 15 -26.63 -6.77 -6.50
C PRO A 15 -25.63 -5.67 -6.14
N LYS A 16 -24.54 -5.53 -6.90
CA LYS A 16 -23.54 -4.46 -6.66
C LYS A 16 -24.13 -3.06 -6.85
N ALA A 17 -24.92 -2.88 -7.93
CA ALA A 17 -25.59 -1.61 -8.19
C ALA A 17 -26.68 -1.30 -7.16
N PHE A 18 -27.43 -2.32 -6.71
CA PHE A 18 -28.39 -2.18 -5.62
C PHE A 18 -27.69 -1.73 -4.34
N PHE A 19 -26.62 -2.42 -3.92
CA PHE A 19 -25.84 -2.06 -2.74
C PHE A 19 -25.35 -0.61 -2.81
N GLN A 20 -24.73 -0.22 -3.94
CA GLN A 20 -24.23 1.15 -4.14
C GLN A 20 -25.35 2.20 -4.02
N SER A 21 -26.59 1.87 -4.45
CA SER A 21 -27.73 2.77 -4.31
C SER A 21 -28.15 3.06 -2.87
N LEU A 22 -27.74 2.21 -1.92
CA LEU A 22 -28.00 2.36 -0.49
C LEU A 22 -26.96 3.20 0.24
N LEU A 23 -25.79 3.45 -0.40
CA LEU A 23 -24.66 4.12 0.24
C LEU A 23 -24.90 5.63 0.35
N SER A 24 -24.41 6.19 1.44
CA SER A 24 -24.42 7.63 1.68
C SER A 24 -23.48 8.36 0.71
N GLU A 25 -23.80 9.61 0.41
CA GLU A 25 -22.85 10.49 -0.31
C GLU A 25 -21.55 10.76 0.48
N LYS A 26 -21.53 10.47 1.78
CA LYS A 26 -20.34 10.55 2.64
C LYS A 26 -19.48 9.29 2.60
N ASP A 27 -19.97 8.21 1.98
CA ASP A 27 -19.21 7.00 1.77
C ASP A 27 -18.29 7.18 0.56
N GLY A 28 -16.97 7.20 0.81
CA GLY A 28 -15.98 7.41 -0.24
C GLY A 28 -15.85 8.86 -0.70
N LYS A 29 -15.32 9.03 -1.90
CA LYS A 29 -15.03 10.34 -2.50
C LYS A 29 -15.21 10.36 -4.01
N ARG A 30 -15.01 11.51 -4.63
CA ARG A 30 -14.93 11.64 -6.09
C ARG A 30 -13.46 11.70 -6.53
N LYS A 31 -13.08 10.81 -7.45
CA LYS A 31 -11.77 10.80 -8.09
C LYS A 31 -11.98 10.89 -9.61
N ASN A 32 -11.35 11.83 -10.28
CA ASN A 32 -11.47 12.04 -11.74
C ASN A 32 -12.93 12.15 -12.26
N GLY A 33 -13.80 12.81 -11.48
CA GLY A 33 -15.22 12.99 -11.84
C GLY A 33 -16.12 11.80 -11.52
N SER A 34 -15.58 10.63 -11.25
CA SER A 34 -16.30 9.42 -10.89
C SER A 34 -16.43 9.26 -9.38
N ARG A 35 -17.54 8.65 -8.94
CA ARG A 35 -17.73 8.30 -7.53
C ARG A 35 -16.98 7.02 -7.19
N TYR A 36 -16.25 7.07 -6.10
CA TYR A 36 -15.54 5.94 -5.50
C TYR A 36 -16.08 5.70 -4.10
N TYR A 37 -16.55 4.50 -3.80
CA TYR A 37 -17.09 4.13 -2.50
C TYR A 37 -16.06 3.33 -1.68
N TYR A 38 -16.04 3.56 -0.37
CA TYR A 38 -15.24 2.78 0.56
C TYR A 38 -15.93 1.50 1.03
N SER A 39 -17.28 1.51 1.05
CA SER A 39 -18.06 0.29 1.27
C SER A 39 -18.14 -0.55 0.00
N VAL A 40 -17.93 -1.86 0.12
CA VAL A 40 -17.87 -2.78 -1.03
C VAL A 40 -18.76 -3.99 -0.80
N LEU A 41 -19.37 -4.49 -1.86
CA LEU A 41 -20.06 -5.78 -1.93
C LEU A 41 -19.32 -6.66 -2.96
N GLU A 42 -18.81 -7.81 -2.53
CA GLU A 42 -18.05 -8.73 -3.35
C GLU A 42 -18.76 -10.06 -3.52
N ASN A 43 -18.71 -10.63 -4.75
CA ASN A 43 -19.17 -11.97 -5.01
C ASN A 43 -18.00 -12.93 -4.80
N LEU A 44 -18.13 -13.89 -3.89
CA LEU A 44 -17.07 -14.82 -3.52
C LEU A 44 -16.70 -15.80 -4.64
N GLU A 45 -17.61 -16.05 -5.59
CA GLU A 45 -17.31 -16.86 -6.80
C GLU A 45 -16.44 -16.09 -7.81
N GLU A 46 -16.62 -14.76 -7.88
CA GLU A 46 -15.84 -13.88 -8.78
C GLU A 46 -14.51 -13.47 -8.17
N THR A 47 -14.38 -13.57 -6.84
CA THR A 47 -13.27 -13.01 -6.07
C THR A 47 -12.23 -14.03 -5.64
N ASN A 48 -12.08 -15.18 -6.32
CA ASN A 48 -10.94 -16.08 -6.09
C ASN A 48 -9.55 -15.37 -6.09
N THR A 49 -9.54 -14.04 -6.23
CA THR A 49 -8.36 -13.19 -6.27
C THR A 49 -8.40 -11.98 -5.32
N ARG A 50 -9.41 -11.79 -4.43
CA ARG A 50 -9.63 -10.47 -3.78
C ARG A 50 -9.89 -10.44 -2.28
N SER A 51 -10.00 -11.55 -1.55
CA SER A 51 -10.23 -11.49 -0.10
C SER A 51 -8.91 -11.34 0.67
N ILE A 52 -8.95 -10.60 1.79
CA ILE A 52 -7.82 -10.42 2.73
C ILE A 52 -7.33 -11.76 3.30
N GLN A 53 -8.12 -12.82 3.14
CA GLN A 53 -7.87 -14.15 3.69
C GLN A 53 -7.62 -15.23 2.64
N GLN A 54 -7.73 -14.91 1.36
CA GLN A 54 -7.43 -15.87 0.31
C GLN A 54 -6.01 -15.63 -0.20
N THR A 55 -5.22 -16.68 -0.12
CA THR A 55 -3.97 -16.86 -0.81
C THR A 55 -4.06 -16.25 -2.20
N ASP A 56 -3.35 -15.14 -2.39
CA ASP A 56 -3.36 -14.42 -3.66
C ASP A 56 -2.84 -15.34 -4.77
N TYR A 57 -3.76 -15.87 -5.57
CA TYR A 57 -3.41 -16.56 -6.81
C TYR A 57 -2.91 -15.52 -7.79
N SER A 58 -1.60 -15.41 -7.92
CA SER A 58 -0.94 -14.33 -8.63
C SER A 58 0.36 -14.81 -9.26
N TYR A 59 0.89 -14.05 -10.20
CA TYR A 59 2.27 -14.22 -10.66
C TYR A 59 3.30 -13.71 -9.65
N GLY A 60 2.85 -12.95 -8.65
CA GLY A 60 3.70 -12.38 -7.59
C GLY A 60 4.44 -11.11 -7.99
N PHE A 61 3.82 -10.24 -8.77
CA PHE A 61 4.30 -8.88 -8.97
C PHE A 61 3.15 -7.89 -9.06
N GLU A 62 3.40 -6.68 -8.58
CA GLU A 62 2.47 -5.58 -8.73
C GLU A 62 3.00 -4.61 -9.80
N PHE A 63 2.06 -3.98 -10.52
CA PHE A 63 2.41 -3.22 -11.70
C PHE A 63 1.47 -2.05 -11.98
N ARG A 64 1.95 -1.13 -12.82
CA ARG A 64 1.15 -0.04 -13.38
C ARG A 64 1.28 -0.01 -14.89
N VAL A 65 0.15 0.11 -15.58
CA VAL A 65 0.08 0.21 -17.04
C VAL A 65 0.09 1.67 -17.43
N TYR A 66 0.99 2.03 -18.33
CA TYR A 66 1.08 3.37 -18.91
C TYR A 66 0.77 3.34 -20.40
N ARG A 67 0.05 4.36 -20.83
CA ARG A 67 0.02 4.78 -22.23
C ARG A 67 1.06 5.87 -22.43
N ILE A 68 2.07 5.59 -23.24
CA ILE A 68 3.22 6.43 -23.50
C ILE A 68 3.02 7.12 -24.85
N MET A 69 2.93 8.45 -24.85
CA MET A 69 2.68 9.27 -26.02
C MET A 69 4.00 9.84 -26.54
N ASN A 70 4.37 9.54 -27.77
CA ASN A 70 5.49 10.14 -28.47
C ASN A 70 4.99 10.78 -29.78
N GLY A 71 4.69 12.06 -29.75
CA GLY A 71 4.02 12.76 -30.83
C GLY A 71 2.63 12.16 -31.15
N SER A 72 2.42 11.65 -32.37
CA SER A 72 1.18 11.00 -32.80
C SER A 72 1.13 9.49 -32.54
N GLN A 73 2.22 8.91 -32.07
CA GLN A 73 2.28 7.48 -31.74
C GLN A 73 1.98 7.26 -30.27
N SER A 74 1.24 6.19 -29.94
CA SER A 74 1.04 5.74 -28.59
C SER A 74 1.50 4.29 -28.44
N LEU A 75 2.28 4.04 -27.38
CA LEU A 75 2.72 2.73 -26.97
C LEU A 75 2.13 2.43 -25.59
N TYR A 76 2.03 1.16 -25.25
CA TYR A 76 1.69 0.75 -23.90
C TYR A 76 2.87 0.01 -23.29
N GLY A 77 3.08 0.23 -22.01
CA GLY A 77 4.08 -0.49 -21.23
C GLY A 77 3.55 -0.74 -19.82
N VAL A 78 4.02 -1.80 -19.22
CA VAL A 78 3.67 -2.21 -17.85
C VAL A 78 4.91 -2.08 -16.98
N LEU A 79 4.92 -1.11 -16.10
CA LEU A 79 6.01 -0.90 -15.14
C LEU A 79 5.82 -1.82 -13.94
N ILE A 80 6.83 -2.61 -13.59
CA ILE A 80 6.84 -3.47 -12.41
C ILE A 80 7.15 -2.61 -11.18
N LEU A 81 6.22 -2.56 -10.22
CA LEU A 81 6.35 -1.80 -8.99
C LEU A 81 7.14 -2.57 -7.92
N TYR A 82 6.87 -3.85 -7.77
CA TYR A 82 7.64 -4.79 -6.95
C TYR A 82 7.33 -6.24 -7.29
N VAL A 83 8.19 -7.14 -6.83
CA VAL A 83 8.07 -8.59 -7.05
C VAL A 83 8.10 -9.28 -5.69
N VAL A 84 7.15 -10.17 -5.46
CA VAL A 84 7.05 -10.95 -4.22
C VAL A 84 8.09 -12.07 -4.25
N PRO A 85 8.91 -12.23 -3.21
CA PRO A 85 9.92 -13.29 -3.15
C PRO A 85 9.33 -14.70 -3.34
N ASN A 86 10.07 -15.58 -4.01
CA ASN A 86 9.71 -16.97 -4.30
C ASN A 86 8.50 -17.15 -5.23
N SER A 87 7.93 -16.09 -5.76
CA SER A 87 6.82 -16.12 -6.73
C SER A 87 7.26 -16.61 -8.12
N PRO A 88 6.31 -16.92 -9.05
CA PRO A 88 6.62 -17.15 -10.45
C PRO A 88 7.43 -16.02 -11.10
N ALA A 89 7.13 -14.76 -10.77
CA ALA A 89 7.85 -13.59 -11.27
C ALA A 89 9.29 -13.54 -10.75
N ASP A 90 9.51 -13.81 -9.46
CA ASP A 90 10.84 -13.85 -8.86
C ASP A 90 11.69 -14.98 -9.46
N LYS A 91 11.11 -16.17 -9.67
CA LYS A 91 11.82 -17.32 -10.26
C LYS A 91 12.37 -17.07 -11.66
N ILE A 92 11.74 -16.21 -12.45
CA ILE A 92 12.24 -15.80 -13.77
C ILE A 92 13.11 -14.55 -13.71
N GLY A 93 13.33 -13.98 -12.51
CA GLY A 93 14.21 -12.85 -12.28
C GLY A 93 13.65 -11.50 -12.68
N LEU A 94 12.31 -11.34 -12.66
CA LEU A 94 11.70 -10.02 -12.81
C LEU A 94 12.06 -9.12 -11.64
N LYS A 95 12.16 -7.81 -11.90
CA LYS A 95 12.60 -6.82 -10.93
C LYS A 95 11.76 -5.56 -10.99
N ARG A 96 11.69 -4.84 -9.86
CA ARG A 96 11.18 -3.47 -9.78
C ARG A 96 11.86 -2.59 -10.84
N GLY A 97 11.09 -1.72 -11.48
CA GLY A 97 11.57 -0.79 -12.49
C GLY A 97 11.71 -1.36 -13.90
N GLN A 98 11.59 -2.68 -14.08
CA GLN A 98 11.49 -3.27 -15.41
C GLN A 98 10.13 -3.03 -16.04
N TRP A 99 10.09 -3.06 -17.37
CA TRP A 99 8.90 -2.84 -18.15
C TRP A 99 8.53 -4.07 -18.96
N ILE A 100 7.29 -4.54 -18.87
CA ILE A 100 6.75 -5.52 -19.81
C ILE A 100 6.19 -4.72 -21.00
N VAL A 101 6.74 -4.98 -22.17
CA VAL A 101 6.37 -4.28 -23.43
C VAL A 101 5.72 -5.20 -24.45
N GLU A 102 5.82 -6.53 -24.26
CA GLU A 102 5.15 -7.57 -25.05
C GLU A 102 4.55 -8.64 -24.13
N ILE A 103 3.40 -9.19 -24.53
CA ILE A 103 2.76 -10.36 -23.91
C ILE A 103 2.41 -11.34 -25.02
N ASN A 104 2.92 -12.58 -24.94
CA ASN A 104 2.74 -13.63 -25.96
C ASN A 104 3.14 -13.16 -27.37
N ASP A 105 4.32 -12.51 -27.46
CA ASP A 105 4.89 -11.96 -28.69
C ASP A 105 4.08 -10.81 -29.32
N ILE A 106 3.11 -10.26 -28.61
CA ILE A 106 2.27 -9.15 -29.06
C ILE A 106 2.57 -7.93 -28.20
N PRO A 107 2.80 -6.73 -28.78
CA PRO A 107 2.97 -5.50 -28.02
C PRO A 107 1.84 -5.28 -27.01
N VAL A 108 2.16 -4.76 -25.81
CA VAL A 108 1.18 -4.40 -24.80
C VAL A 108 0.18 -3.39 -25.35
N SER A 109 -1.08 -3.55 -24.99
CA SER A 109 -2.20 -2.73 -25.44
C SER A 109 -3.32 -2.70 -24.40
N GLU A 110 -4.32 -1.84 -24.56
CA GLU A 110 -5.53 -1.81 -23.73
C GLU A 110 -6.29 -3.15 -23.67
N LYS A 111 -6.06 -4.04 -24.66
CA LYS A 111 -6.81 -5.30 -24.78
C LYS A 111 -6.11 -6.50 -24.15
N ASN A 112 -4.77 -6.46 -24.01
CA ASN A 112 -4.02 -7.66 -23.60
C ASN A 112 -3.29 -7.53 -22.26
N TYR A 113 -3.15 -6.35 -21.67
CA TYR A 113 -2.52 -6.24 -20.34
C TYR A 113 -3.29 -7.03 -19.26
N THR A 114 -4.58 -7.26 -19.44
CA THR A 114 -5.42 -8.05 -18.54
C THR A 114 -4.99 -9.52 -18.44
N ILE A 115 -4.19 -10.03 -19.39
CA ILE A 115 -3.55 -11.36 -19.29
C ILE A 115 -2.70 -11.44 -18.03
N LEU A 116 -2.07 -10.32 -17.61
CA LEU A 116 -1.25 -10.26 -16.39
C LEU A 116 -2.06 -10.40 -15.07
N THR A 117 -3.38 -10.39 -15.15
CA THR A 117 -4.29 -10.68 -14.04
C THR A 117 -5.09 -11.96 -14.23
N GLY A 118 -4.90 -12.65 -15.37
CA GLY A 118 -5.68 -13.83 -15.76
C GLY A 118 -5.18 -15.16 -15.19
N GLY A 119 -3.92 -15.23 -14.81
CA GLY A 119 -3.35 -16.40 -14.13
C GLY A 119 -2.79 -17.50 -15.04
N GLU A 120 -2.96 -17.44 -16.35
CA GLU A 120 -2.41 -18.43 -17.30
C GLU A 120 -0.90 -18.19 -17.57
N ALA A 121 -0.16 -19.24 -17.91
CA ALA A 121 1.25 -19.08 -18.32
C ALA A 121 1.36 -18.17 -19.55
N ALA A 122 2.39 -17.32 -19.59
CA ALA A 122 2.57 -16.35 -20.66
C ALA A 122 4.05 -16.12 -21.01
N ILE A 123 4.30 -15.65 -22.23
CA ILE A 123 5.63 -15.16 -22.63
C ILE A 123 5.64 -13.64 -22.42
N LEU A 124 6.54 -13.15 -21.57
CA LEU A 124 6.71 -11.73 -21.28
C LEU A 124 7.94 -11.19 -22.04
N GLY A 125 7.74 -10.18 -22.85
CA GLY A 125 8.81 -9.37 -23.41
C GLY A 125 9.13 -8.23 -22.47
N VAL A 126 10.28 -8.33 -21.78
CA VAL A 126 10.71 -7.40 -20.71
C VAL A 126 11.84 -6.53 -21.22
N SER A 127 11.78 -5.25 -20.90
CA SER A 127 12.79 -4.25 -21.24
C SER A 127 13.09 -3.37 -20.04
N GLU A 128 14.23 -2.73 -20.06
CA GLU A 128 14.54 -1.58 -19.20
C GLU A 128 14.28 -0.30 -20.00
N ARG A 129 13.97 0.77 -19.29
CA ARG A 129 13.77 2.08 -19.92
C ARG A 129 14.89 3.02 -19.48
N GLN A 130 15.50 3.70 -20.44
CA GLN A 130 16.58 4.62 -20.20
C GLN A 130 16.42 5.85 -21.11
N GLU A 131 16.49 7.04 -20.55
CA GLU A 131 16.36 8.32 -21.26
C GLU A 131 15.09 8.36 -22.16
N GLY A 132 13.97 7.82 -21.67
CA GLY A 132 12.69 7.77 -22.38
C GLY A 132 12.61 6.64 -23.45
N SER A 133 13.62 5.82 -23.63
CA SER A 133 13.65 4.75 -24.65
C SER A 133 13.75 3.38 -24.04
N PHE A 134 13.03 2.41 -24.64
CA PHE A 134 13.15 1.02 -24.25
C PHE A 134 14.40 0.37 -24.85
N LEU A 135 15.14 -0.35 -23.99
CA LEU A 135 16.30 -1.16 -24.38
C LEU A 135 15.85 -2.45 -25.10
N PRO A 136 16.77 -3.24 -25.64
CA PRO A 136 16.42 -4.51 -26.30
C PRO A 136 15.62 -5.44 -25.40
N VAL A 137 14.51 -5.96 -25.93
CA VAL A 137 13.55 -6.83 -25.23
C VAL A 137 14.18 -8.19 -24.98
N LYS A 138 14.05 -8.68 -23.74
CA LYS A 138 14.34 -10.05 -23.33
C LYS A 138 13.05 -10.81 -23.09
N LYS A 139 12.97 -12.06 -23.53
CA LYS A 139 11.78 -12.89 -23.37
C LYS A 139 11.91 -13.85 -22.21
N TYR A 140 10.84 -13.93 -21.41
CA TYR A 140 10.73 -14.81 -20.25
C TYR A 140 9.42 -15.58 -20.34
N LEU A 141 9.45 -16.88 -20.11
CA LEU A 141 8.25 -17.67 -19.89
C LEU A 141 7.90 -17.59 -18.40
N ILE A 142 6.79 -16.94 -18.08
CA ILE A 142 6.24 -16.98 -16.73
C ILE A 142 5.26 -18.14 -16.61
N GLU A 143 5.43 -18.95 -15.57
CA GLU A 143 4.49 -20.03 -15.26
C GLU A 143 3.13 -19.46 -14.83
N ALA A 144 2.10 -20.31 -14.86
CA ALA A 144 0.77 -19.92 -14.38
C ALA A 144 0.85 -19.38 -12.94
N ALA A 145 -0.06 -18.46 -12.64
CA ALA A 145 -0.23 -17.94 -11.30
C ALA A 145 -0.42 -19.10 -10.30
N CYS A 146 0.07 -18.90 -9.09
CA CYS A 146 -0.08 -19.82 -8.00
C CYS A 146 -0.40 -19.07 -6.70
N GLU A 147 -0.69 -19.79 -5.65
CA GLU A 147 -0.79 -19.24 -4.31
C GLU A 147 0.55 -18.61 -3.90
N ILE A 148 0.52 -17.32 -3.55
CA ILE A 148 1.70 -16.54 -3.17
C ILE A 148 1.75 -16.36 -1.67
N ASP A 149 2.94 -16.46 -1.10
CA ASP A 149 3.23 -16.08 0.28
C ASP A 149 3.71 -14.63 0.30
N ASP A 150 2.74 -13.69 0.31
CA ASP A 150 3.02 -12.24 0.29
C ASP A 150 3.18 -11.73 1.73
N ASP A 151 4.39 -11.89 2.30
CA ASP A 151 4.71 -11.38 3.63
C ASP A 151 4.70 -9.84 3.61
N PRO A 152 3.95 -9.17 4.51
CA PRO A 152 3.95 -7.71 4.62
C PRO A 152 5.33 -7.10 4.86
N VAL A 153 6.23 -7.80 5.57
CA VAL A 153 7.64 -7.42 5.72
C VAL A 153 8.37 -7.74 4.42
N HIS A 154 8.08 -6.94 3.39
CA HIS A 154 8.57 -7.20 2.04
C HIS A 154 10.08 -7.04 1.91
N TYR A 155 10.65 -6.03 2.57
CA TYR A 155 12.09 -5.76 2.57
C TYR A 155 12.51 -5.04 3.84
N GLN A 156 13.70 -5.36 4.35
CA GLN A 156 14.32 -4.62 5.46
C GLN A 156 15.83 -4.51 5.29
N ASN A 157 16.40 -3.41 5.75
CA ASN A 157 17.83 -3.16 5.76
C ASN A 157 18.22 -2.14 6.84
N VAL A 158 19.52 -2.03 7.11
CA VAL A 158 20.06 -1.01 8.02
C VAL A 158 21.19 -0.26 7.31
N TYR A 159 21.10 1.07 7.34
CA TYR A 159 22.13 1.97 6.83
C TYR A 159 22.83 2.71 7.97
N LEU A 160 24.00 3.23 7.67
CA LEU A 160 24.72 4.15 8.53
C LEU A 160 24.67 5.54 7.93
N SER A 161 24.51 6.57 8.77
CA SER A 161 24.75 7.95 8.35
C SER A 161 26.21 8.18 7.99
N ASP A 162 26.50 9.23 7.24
CA ASP A 162 27.84 9.55 6.75
C ASP A 162 28.84 9.75 7.91
N ASP A 163 28.40 10.30 9.02
CA ASP A 163 29.17 10.48 10.25
C ASP A 163 29.16 9.26 11.20
N HIS A 164 28.47 8.19 10.82
CA HIS A 164 28.26 6.96 11.59
C HIS A 164 27.56 7.14 12.95
N SER A 165 26.95 8.31 13.22
CA SER A 165 26.24 8.58 14.46
C SER A 165 24.83 7.98 14.49
N LYS A 166 24.24 7.74 13.31
CA LYS A 166 22.90 7.20 13.15
C LYS A 166 22.92 5.83 12.48
N ARG A 167 22.11 4.92 13.02
CA ARG A 167 21.78 3.63 12.42
C ARG A 167 20.33 3.67 11.98
N ILE A 168 20.10 3.57 10.68
CA ILE A 168 18.83 3.87 10.02
C ILE A 168 18.22 2.56 9.60
N GLY A 169 17.15 2.13 10.26
CA GLY A 169 16.34 0.99 9.82
C GLY A 169 15.48 1.40 8.61
N TYR A 170 15.41 0.56 7.60
CA TYR A 170 14.49 0.71 6.47
C TYR A 170 13.59 -0.51 6.40
N LEU A 171 12.28 -0.30 6.43
CA LEU A 171 11.25 -1.32 6.39
C LEU A 171 10.25 -1.02 5.28
N VAL A 172 10.15 -1.89 4.28
CA VAL A 172 9.06 -1.88 3.30
C VAL A 172 7.95 -2.79 3.82
N TYR A 173 6.78 -2.21 4.06
CA TYR A 173 5.63 -2.90 4.65
C TYR A 173 4.41 -2.71 3.75
N ASN A 174 4.04 -3.73 2.98
CA ASN A 174 3.13 -3.59 1.84
C ASN A 174 1.64 -3.73 2.16
N HIS A 175 1.28 -4.36 3.28
CA HIS A 175 -0.11 -4.48 3.74
C HIS A 175 -0.18 -4.84 5.23
N PHE A 176 -1.35 -4.64 5.85
CA PHE A 176 -1.59 -4.99 7.24
C PHE A 176 -2.40 -6.28 7.33
N THR A 177 -1.71 -7.41 7.34
CA THR A 177 -2.29 -8.76 7.46
C THR A 177 -1.49 -9.56 8.47
N ALA A 178 -2.17 -10.21 9.42
CA ALA A 178 -1.50 -10.94 10.49
C ALA A 178 -0.96 -12.31 10.04
N GLY A 179 -1.57 -12.90 9.02
CA GLY A 179 -1.24 -14.21 8.46
C GLY A 179 -2.19 -14.58 7.33
N LYS A 180 -2.12 -15.81 6.84
CA LYS A 180 -2.91 -16.30 5.70
C LYS A 180 -4.37 -16.59 6.05
N THR A 181 -4.68 -16.83 7.31
CA THR A 181 -6.04 -17.07 7.84
C THR A 181 -6.30 -16.19 9.05
N ASP A 182 -7.53 -16.18 9.55
CA ASP A 182 -7.93 -15.37 10.72
C ASP A 182 -7.18 -15.74 12.00
N GLU A 183 -6.81 -17.00 12.16
CA GLU A 183 -6.09 -17.51 13.33
C GLU A 183 -4.58 -17.46 13.15
N ASP A 184 -4.10 -17.26 11.93
CA ASP A 184 -2.67 -17.21 11.61
C ASP A 184 -2.07 -15.85 12.00
N GLN A 185 -0.93 -15.90 12.69
CA GLN A 185 -0.19 -14.71 13.15
C GLN A 185 1.24 -14.68 12.58
N THR A 186 1.51 -15.49 11.56
CA THR A 186 2.87 -15.68 11.02
C THR A 186 3.48 -14.36 10.55
N TYR A 187 2.69 -13.49 9.89
CA TYR A 187 3.20 -12.22 9.38
C TYR A 187 3.43 -11.20 10.49
N ASP A 188 2.54 -11.14 11.49
CA ASP A 188 2.77 -10.31 12.67
C ASP A 188 4.00 -10.80 13.46
N ASP A 189 4.26 -12.10 13.49
CA ASP A 189 5.47 -12.67 14.11
C ASP A 189 6.74 -12.34 13.30
N ASN A 190 6.66 -12.26 11.99
CA ASN A 190 7.74 -11.77 11.13
C ASN A 190 8.01 -10.28 11.37
N LEU A 191 6.98 -9.45 11.57
CA LEU A 191 7.14 -8.05 11.97
C LEU A 191 7.80 -7.93 13.37
N ARG A 192 7.41 -8.77 14.34
CA ARG A 192 8.07 -8.86 15.65
C ARG A 192 9.53 -9.27 15.53
N LYS A 193 9.83 -10.22 14.62
CA LYS A 193 11.21 -10.63 14.33
C LYS A 193 12.01 -9.48 13.75
N ALA A 194 11.47 -8.74 12.78
CA ALA A 194 12.10 -7.55 12.20
C ALA A 194 12.45 -6.51 13.29
N SER A 195 11.54 -6.28 14.24
CA SER A 195 11.80 -5.37 15.37
C SER A 195 12.99 -5.81 16.23
N ARG A 196 13.11 -7.12 16.51
CA ARG A 196 14.28 -7.66 17.26
C ARG A 196 15.59 -7.48 16.49
N GLU A 197 15.57 -7.70 15.18
CA GLU A 197 16.74 -7.52 14.32
C GLU A 197 17.18 -6.06 14.32
N PHE A 198 16.26 -5.11 14.13
CA PHE A 198 16.53 -3.69 14.22
C PHE A 198 17.06 -3.26 15.60
N LYS A 199 16.50 -3.81 16.68
CA LYS A 199 17.00 -3.54 18.06
C LYS A 199 18.42 -4.06 18.25
N LYS A 200 18.73 -5.25 17.73
CA LYS A 200 20.06 -5.86 17.76
C LYS A 200 21.06 -5.01 16.99
N GLU A 201 20.68 -4.49 15.84
CA GLU A 201 21.50 -3.59 15.02
C GLU A 201 21.61 -2.19 15.67
N GLY A 202 20.80 -1.89 16.69
CA GLY A 202 20.86 -0.64 17.43
C GLY A 202 20.39 0.57 16.64
N ILE A 203 19.34 0.39 15.78
CA ILE A 203 18.79 1.53 15.04
C ILE A 203 18.28 2.62 15.98
N ASN A 204 18.47 3.87 15.58
CA ASN A 204 17.97 5.05 16.27
C ASN A 204 17.18 6.00 15.35
N GLU A 205 17.11 5.69 14.07
CA GLU A 205 16.23 6.30 13.06
C GLU A 205 15.51 5.20 12.29
N CYS A 206 14.31 5.49 11.78
CA CYS A 206 13.57 4.51 10.98
C CYS A 206 12.89 5.14 9.78
N ILE A 207 12.99 4.46 8.64
CA ILE A 207 12.27 4.74 7.40
C ILE A 207 11.25 3.63 7.22
N LEU A 208 9.97 3.98 7.24
CA LEU A 208 8.85 3.08 6.99
C LEU A 208 8.30 3.36 5.58
N ASP A 209 8.41 2.39 4.70
CA ASP A 209 7.92 2.51 3.33
C ASP A 209 6.51 1.93 3.22
N LEU A 210 5.54 2.81 3.10
CA LEU A 210 4.12 2.50 2.94
C LEU A 210 3.58 2.93 1.57
N ARG A 211 4.45 3.24 0.59
CA ARG A 211 4.02 3.83 -0.69
C ARG A 211 3.02 2.96 -1.47
N TYR A 212 3.02 1.65 -1.27
CA TYR A 212 2.11 0.69 -1.92
C TYR A 212 1.16 0.00 -0.95
N ASN A 213 1.02 0.53 0.27
CA ASN A 213 0.24 -0.10 1.33
C ASN A 213 -1.17 0.49 1.45
N ASN A 214 -2.17 -0.24 0.99
CA ASN A 214 -3.59 0.15 1.02
C ASN A 214 -4.27 -0.01 2.40
N GLY A 215 -3.53 -0.45 3.42
CA GLY A 215 -4.09 -0.69 4.75
C GLY A 215 -4.28 -2.17 5.08
N GLY A 216 -5.29 -2.48 5.90
CA GLY A 216 -5.63 -3.82 6.36
C GLY A 216 -6.04 -3.88 7.84
N LEU A 217 -5.57 -4.89 8.58
CA LEU A 217 -5.98 -5.16 9.95
C LEU A 217 -5.56 -4.07 10.94
N LEU A 218 -6.52 -3.67 11.78
CA LEU A 218 -6.28 -2.73 12.87
C LEU A 218 -5.24 -3.26 13.86
N SER A 219 -5.33 -4.54 14.23
CA SER A 219 -4.41 -5.18 15.19
C SER A 219 -2.95 -5.15 14.73
N SER A 220 -2.68 -5.39 13.44
CA SER A 220 -1.33 -5.28 12.88
C SER A 220 -0.82 -3.85 12.85
N ALA A 221 -1.72 -2.85 12.65
CA ALA A 221 -1.37 -1.43 12.75
C ALA A 221 -1.04 -1.03 14.21
N GLU A 222 -1.81 -1.51 15.19
CA GLU A 222 -1.51 -1.31 16.61
C GLU A 222 -0.14 -1.92 16.99
N LEU A 223 0.16 -3.13 16.48
CA LEU A 223 1.47 -3.78 16.68
C LEU A 223 2.60 -2.92 16.10
N LEU A 224 2.47 -2.46 14.85
CA LEU A 224 3.48 -1.62 14.21
C LEU A 224 3.68 -0.30 14.99
N CYS A 225 2.59 0.33 15.44
CA CYS A 225 2.66 1.53 16.28
C CYS A 225 3.40 1.26 17.60
N ALA A 226 3.13 0.12 18.26
CA ALA A 226 3.82 -0.24 19.51
C ALA A 226 5.32 -0.51 19.31
N ILE A 227 5.71 -1.06 18.15
CA ILE A 227 7.12 -1.27 17.78
C ILE A 227 7.84 0.06 17.57
N LEU A 228 7.23 1.01 16.84
CA LEU A 228 7.88 2.24 16.38
C LEU A 228 7.82 3.39 17.40
N SER A 229 6.82 3.41 18.28
CA SER A 229 6.58 4.53 19.20
C SER A 229 7.76 4.77 20.17
N PRO A 230 7.89 6.00 20.72
CA PRO A 230 8.74 6.23 21.89
C PRO A 230 8.33 5.31 23.05
N GLU A 231 9.30 4.79 23.79
CA GLU A 231 9.02 3.92 24.95
C GLU A 231 8.13 4.63 25.99
N SER A 232 8.28 5.94 26.12
CA SER A 232 7.45 6.77 27.00
C SER A 232 5.98 6.86 26.59
N ALA A 233 5.63 6.44 25.37
CA ALA A 233 4.26 6.39 24.88
C ALA A 233 3.58 5.04 25.18
N LEU A 234 4.34 3.99 25.49
CA LEU A 234 3.77 2.68 25.84
C LEU A 234 2.83 2.81 27.05
N GLY A 235 1.70 2.14 26.99
CA GLY A 235 0.62 2.21 27.96
C GLY A 235 -0.33 3.40 27.79
N LYS A 236 -0.05 4.33 26.86
CA LYS A 236 -0.95 5.45 26.57
C LYS A 236 -1.97 5.10 25.48
N ILE A 237 -2.98 5.93 25.38
CA ILE A 237 -4.02 5.81 24.35
C ILE A 237 -3.39 6.11 22.99
N LEU A 238 -3.44 5.16 22.05
CA LEU A 238 -3.03 5.37 20.67
C LEU A 238 -4.08 6.21 19.90
N GLY A 239 -5.34 5.91 20.12
CA GLY A 239 -6.44 6.58 19.45
C GLY A 239 -7.79 5.96 19.78
N TYR A 240 -8.79 6.31 18.98
CA TYR A 240 -10.16 5.87 19.16
C TYR A 240 -10.78 5.41 17.83
N VAL A 241 -11.58 4.36 17.90
CA VAL A 241 -12.47 3.94 16.85
C VAL A 241 -13.89 4.26 17.28
N GLU A 242 -14.54 5.21 16.62
CA GLU A 242 -15.90 5.64 16.90
C GLU A 242 -16.87 4.96 15.93
N TYR A 243 -17.72 4.10 16.44
CA TYR A 243 -18.79 3.45 15.70
C TYR A 243 -20.04 4.33 15.62
N ASN A 244 -20.99 3.96 14.77
CA ASN A 244 -22.29 4.60 14.73
C ASN A 244 -23.12 4.31 16.01
N ASP A 245 -24.25 5.03 16.18
CA ASP A 245 -25.14 4.96 17.33
C ASP A 245 -25.88 3.61 17.50
N LYS A 246 -25.70 2.66 16.58
CA LYS A 246 -26.28 1.30 16.64
C LYS A 246 -25.35 0.30 17.31
N ASN A 247 -24.07 0.64 17.46
CA ASN A 247 -23.06 -0.25 18.08
C ASN A 247 -22.99 -0.03 19.59
N ASN A 248 -22.62 -1.09 20.30
CA ASN A 248 -22.33 -1.04 21.72
C ASN A 248 -21.11 -1.96 22.02
N PRO A 249 -19.96 -1.43 22.45
CA PRO A 249 -19.69 -0.01 22.73
C PRO A 249 -19.64 0.84 21.44
N GLN A 250 -19.98 2.12 21.57
CA GLN A 250 -19.86 3.10 20.47
C GLN A 250 -18.41 3.52 20.22
N ILE A 251 -17.54 3.40 21.22
CA ILE A 251 -16.13 3.78 21.15
C ILE A 251 -15.29 2.59 21.60
N TYR A 252 -14.34 2.21 20.75
CA TYR A 252 -13.23 1.34 21.10
C TYR A 252 -11.98 2.19 21.27
N THR A 253 -11.28 2.03 22.41
CA THR A 253 -10.04 2.74 22.71
C THR A 253 -8.84 1.87 22.33
N MET A 254 -8.07 2.32 21.37
CA MET A 254 -6.78 1.74 21.02
C MET A 254 -5.71 2.19 22.02
N THR A 255 -4.85 1.29 22.45
CA THR A 255 -3.75 1.60 23.38
C THR A 255 -2.42 1.10 22.83
N LEU A 256 -1.35 1.81 23.11
CA LEU A 256 0.03 1.36 22.87
C LEU A 256 0.40 0.30 23.93
N ASP A 257 -0.26 -0.85 23.87
CA ASP A 257 -0.05 -1.92 24.84
C ASP A 257 1.26 -2.66 24.57
N ALA A 258 2.18 -2.65 25.54
CA ALA A 258 3.41 -3.42 25.46
C ALA A 258 3.16 -4.93 25.34
N GLY A 259 2.01 -5.44 25.79
CA GLY A 259 1.61 -6.84 25.67
C GLY A 259 1.40 -7.30 24.23
N ILE A 260 1.07 -6.39 23.30
CA ILE A 260 0.90 -6.73 21.87
C ILE A 260 2.23 -7.12 21.21
N LEU A 261 3.35 -6.69 21.75
CA LEU A 261 4.68 -7.01 21.23
C LEU A 261 4.97 -8.52 21.26
N ARG A 262 4.50 -9.27 22.27
CA ARG A 262 4.59 -10.76 22.33
C ARG A 262 5.95 -11.34 21.90
N GLY A 263 7.04 -10.80 22.45
CA GLY A 263 8.41 -11.22 22.09
C GLY A 263 9.05 -10.42 20.95
N GLY A 264 8.32 -9.52 20.28
CA GLY A 264 8.89 -8.39 19.56
C GLY A 264 9.42 -7.34 20.57
N VAL A 265 9.95 -6.25 20.06
CA VAL A 265 10.55 -5.19 20.91
C VAL A 265 10.12 -3.81 20.44
N ASN A 266 10.01 -2.88 21.39
CA ASN A 266 9.87 -1.46 21.10
C ASN A 266 11.23 -0.88 20.69
N LEU A 267 11.27 -0.11 19.62
CA LEU A 267 12.48 0.50 19.07
C LEU A 267 12.80 1.84 19.72
N ASN A 268 11.83 2.45 20.40
CA ASN A 268 11.98 3.73 21.11
C ASN A 268 12.45 4.86 20.21
N LEU A 269 11.72 5.11 19.12
CA LEU A 269 12.07 6.11 18.13
C LEU A 269 11.50 7.49 18.50
N SER A 270 12.23 8.56 18.19
CA SER A 270 11.77 9.95 18.34
C SER A 270 11.27 10.56 17.03
N THR A 271 11.76 10.03 15.90
CA THR A 271 11.40 10.45 14.56
C THR A 271 11.08 9.23 13.70
N LEU A 272 10.06 9.33 12.87
CA LEU A 272 9.69 8.32 11.89
C LEU A 272 9.59 8.99 10.52
N TYR A 273 10.39 8.53 9.57
CA TYR A 273 10.28 8.93 8.16
C TYR A 273 9.37 7.93 7.46
N VAL A 274 8.30 8.43 6.82
CA VAL A 274 7.34 7.57 6.11
C VAL A 274 7.36 7.89 4.62
N LEU A 275 7.65 6.90 3.80
CA LEU A 275 7.50 7.02 2.36
C LEU A 275 6.05 6.75 1.98
N THR A 276 5.40 7.71 1.30
CA THR A 276 3.98 7.68 0.98
C THR A 276 3.71 7.76 -0.51
N GLY A 277 2.65 7.09 -0.94
CA GLY A 277 2.09 7.13 -2.29
C GLY A 277 0.59 7.41 -2.27
N GLU A 278 -0.02 7.53 -3.45
CA GLU A 278 -1.49 7.61 -3.57
C GLU A 278 -2.18 6.34 -3.06
N GLU A 279 -1.48 5.22 -3.04
CA GLU A 279 -1.94 3.94 -2.51
C GLU A 279 -1.81 3.83 -0.99
N SER A 280 -1.06 4.74 -0.32
CA SER A 280 -1.00 4.76 1.15
C SER A 280 -2.35 5.12 1.73
N ALA A 281 -3.05 4.15 2.29
CA ALA A 281 -4.45 4.33 2.72
C ALA A 281 -4.73 3.68 4.08
N SER A 282 -5.72 4.21 4.78
CA SER A 282 -6.41 3.54 5.87
C SER A 282 -5.51 3.18 7.06
N ALA A 283 -5.13 1.90 7.28
CA ALA A 283 -4.22 1.50 8.35
C ALA A 283 -2.84 2.17 8.24
N SER A 284 -2.35 2.43 7.01
CA SER A 284 -1.14 3.24 6.78
C SER A 284 -1.32 4.66 7.30
N GLU A 285 -2.47 5.27 7.04
CA GLU A 285 -2.79 6.62 7.49
C GLU A 285 -3.09 6.66 9.00
N LEU A 286 -3.65 5.56 9.56
CA LEU A 286 -3.80 5.39 11.00
C LEU A 286 -2.45 5.46 11.71
N VAL A 287 -1.43 4.73 11.21
CA VAL A 287 -0.07 4.75 11.77
C VAL A 287 0.48 6.18 11.79
N ILE A 288 0.36 6.91 10.67
CA ILE A 288 0.78 8.32 10.56
C ILE A 288 0.03 9.19 11.58
N ASN A 289 -1.31 9.13 11.59
CA ASN A 289 -2.16 9.95 12.44
C ASN A 289 -1.96 9.68 13.91
N CYS A 290 -1.87 8.40 14.30
CA CYS A 290 -1.88 8.01 15.71
C CYS A 290 -0.50 8.06 16.35
N LEU A 291 0.60 8.03 15.59
CA LEU A 291 1.95 8.26 16.11
C LEU A 291 2.31 9.75 16.22
N SER A 292 1.72 10.62 15.39
CA SER A 292 2.04 12.06 15.37
C SER A 292 1.89 12.80 16.71
N PRO A 293 1.00 12.42 17.66
CA PRO A 293 0.99 13.02 19.01
C PRO A 293 2.19 12.66 19.89
N TYR A 294 2.96 11.64 19.54
CA TYR A 294 4.00 11.05 20.38
C TYR A 294 5.40 11.24 19.83
N MET A 295 5.55 11.42 18.52
CA MET A 295 6.84 11.52 17.85
C MET A 295 6.74 12.40 16.61
N GLU A 296 7.87 12.83 16.08
CA GLU A 296 7.94 13.49 14.80
C GLU A 296 7.70 12.48 13.68
N VAL A 297 6.71 12.75 12.79
CA VAL A 297 6.42 11.94 11.61
C VAL A 297 6.66 12.76 10.35
N VAL A 298 7.69 12.42 9.59
CA VAL A 298 8.11 13.15 8.39
C VAL A 298 7.68 12.35 7.16
N LEU A 299 6.84 12.95 6.30
CA LEU A 299 6.28 12.30 5.11
C LEU A 299 7.05 12.71 3.86
N ILE A 300 7.44 11.72 3.04
CA ILE A 300 8.15 11.90 1.79
C ILE A 300 7.42 11.11 0.69
N GLY A 301 7.16 11.72 -0.45
CA GLY A 301 6.49 11.08 -1.59
C GLY A 301 5.32 11.87 -2.11
N THR A 302 4.17 11.25 -2.31
CA THR A 302 2.92 11.91 -2.72
C THR A 302 1.87 11.89 -1.62
N GLN A 303 0.77 12.61 -1.84
CA GLN A 303 -0.35 12.68 -0.93
C GLN A 303 -1.02 11.32 -0.79
N THR A 304 -1.36 10.95 0.45
CA THR A 304 -2.05 9.68 0.76
C THR A 304 -3.52 9.70 0.33
N GLU A 305 -4.20 8.55 0.39
CA GLU A 305 -5.57 8.39 -0.09
C GLU A 305 -6.61 9.23 0.68
N GLY A 306 -6.55 9.29 2.01
CA GLY A 306 -7.52 10.02 2.84
C GLY A 306 -8.66 9.15 3.37
N LYS A 307 -8.42 7.88 3.66
CA LYS A 307 -9.42 6.95 4.20
C LYS A 307 -9.34 6.90 5.72
N ASN A 308 -10.00 7.85 6.39
CA ASN A 308 -10.04 7.97 7.86
C ASN A 308 -11.19 7.17 8.52
N VAL A 309 -11.66 6.13 7.84
CA VAL A 309 -12.80 5.29 8.24
C VAL A 309 -12.40 3.81 8.18
N GLY A 310 -13.12 2.99 8.95
CA GLY A 310 -12.92 1.56 9.01
C GLY A 310 -14.16 0.78 8.62
N SER A 311 -13.94 -0.43 8.10
CA SER A 311 -14.97 -1.39 7.73
C SER A 311 -14.90 -2.64 8.61
N THR A 312 -15.95 -3.42 8.59
CA THR A 312 -15.96 -4.80 9.06
C THR A 312 -16.47 -5.70 7.96
N SER A 313 -16.15 -7.00 8.01
CA SER A 313 -16.56 -7.96 7.01
C SER A 313 -17.77 -8.75 7.48
N TYR A 314 -18.77 -8.89 6.62
CA TYR A 314 -19.94 -9.76 6.81
C TYR A 314 -20.02 -10.74 5.64
N LYS A 315 -19.64 -11.98 5.90
CA LYS A 315 -19.67 -13.04 4.91
C LYS A 315 -20.98 -13.81 4.97
N ASN A 316 -21.56 -14.11 3.80
CA ASN A 316 -22.70 -15.01 3.66
C ASN A 316 -22.37 -16.10 2.64
N ASP A 317 -22.06 -17.30 3.16
CA ASP A 317 -21.67 -18.45 2.33
C ASP A 317 -22.85 -19.06 1.56
N GLU A 318 -24.11 -18.86 2.02
CA GLU A 318 -25.31 -19.36 1.31
C GLU A 318 -25.51 -18.67 -0.04
N TYR A 319 -25.19 -17.36 -0.09
CA TYR A 319 -25.36 -16.57 -1.31
C TYR A 319 -24.05 -16.19 -1.97
N ASN A 320 -22.89 -16.64 -1.46
CA ASN A 320 -21.57 -16.36 -1.96
C ASN A 320 -21.24 -14.85 -2.06
N TRP A 321 -21.67 -14.06 -1.05
CA TRP A 321 -21.40 -12.63 -1.00
C TRP A 321 -20.67 -12.26 0.30
N GLU A 322 -19.76 -11.30 0.18
CA GLU A 322 -19.10 -10.65 1.30
C GLU A 322 -19.33 -9.13 1.24
N LEU A 323 -19.76 -8.57 2.37
CA LEU A 323 -20.12 -7.17 2.53
C LEU A 323 -19.07 -6.50 3.44
N HIS A 324 -18.49 -5.40 2.96
CA HIS A 324 -17.53 -4.56 3.70
C HIS A 324 -18.09 -3.15 3.88
N PRO A 325 -19.06 -2.92 4.78
CA PRO A 325 -19.59 -1.59 5.03
C PRO A 325 -18.62 -0.77 5.87
N ILE A 326 -18.56 0.54 5.64
CA ILE A 326 -17.95 1.47 6.58
C ILE A 326 -18.80 1.54 7.83
N VAL A 327 -18.20 1.23 8.98
CA VAL A 327 -18.88 1.14 10.27
C VAL A 327 -18.36 2.12 11.32
N CYS A 328 -17.19 2.70 11.12
CA CYS A 328 -16.56 3.55 12.11
C CYS A 328 -15.69 4.65 11.49
N LYS A 329 -15.30 5.60 12.33
CA LYS A 329 -14.31 6.64 12.06
C LYS A 329 -13.15 6.51 13.05
N ILE A 330 -11.93 6.83 12.59
CA ILE A 330 -10.70 6.64 13.35
C ILE A 330 -10.14 8.00 13.76
N TYR A 331 -9.78 8.11 15.04
CA TYR A 331 -9.21 9.31 15.65
C TYR A 331 -7.90 8.96 16.36
N ASN A 332 -6.96 9.88 16.41
CA ASN A 332 -5.78 9.76 17.27
C ASN A 332 -6.09 10.11 18.73
N SER A 333 -5.09 10.03 19.61
CA SER A 333 -5.24 10.34 21.05
C SER A 333 -5.66 11.78 21.35
N GLU A 334 -5.48 12.72 20.40
CA GLU A 334 -5.92 14.11 20.49
C GLU A 334 -7.31 14.35 19.83
N ASN A 335 -8.05 13.28 19.53
CA ASN A 335 -9.34 13.32 18.82
C ASN A 335 -9.27 13.95 17.40
N LYS A 336 -8.13 13.84 16.72
CA LYS A 336 -7.97 14.33 15.34
C LYS A 336 -8.19 13.22 14.33
N SER A 337 -8.93 13.52 13.26
CA SER A 337 -9.25 12.66 12.13
C SER A 337 -9.35 13.50 10.84
N ASP A 338 -8.50 14.51 10.70
CA ASP A 338 -8.65 15.58 9.69
C ASP A 338 -7.97 15.23 8.36
N TYR A 339 -7.80 13.94 8.06
CA TYR A 339 -7.12 13.46 6.87
C TYR A 339 -8.03 12.81 5.81
N ALA A 340 -9.31 13.21 5.76
CA ALA A 340 -10.24 12.71 4.74
C ALA A 340 -9.81 13.03 3.28
N ASN A 341 -8.90 13.97 3.10
CA ASN A 341 -8.28 14.29 1.81
C ASN A 341 -6.85 13.75 1.68
N GLY A 342 -6.40 12.91 2.62
CA GLY A 342 -5.03 12.42 2.70
C GLY A 342 -4.06 13.37 3.40
N PHE A 343 -2.93 12.83 3.80
CA PHE A 343 -1.81 13.60 4.32
C PHE A 343 -0.97 14.15 3.17
N ALA A 344 -0.77 15.45 3.15
CA ALA A 344 0.21 16.05 2.24
C ALA A 344 1.63 15.73 2.72
N PRO A 345 2.54 15.30 1.86
CA PRO A 345 3.92 15.04 2.26
C PRO A 345 4.66 16.34 2.60
N HIS A 346 5.61 16.25 3.53
CA HIS A 346 6.54 17.34 3.84
C HIS A 346 7.51 17.59 2.70
N TYR A 347 7.91 16.49 2.02
CA TYR A 347 8.78 16.53 0.84
C TYR A 347 8.06 15.84 -0.32
N LYS A 348 7.54 16.66 -1.25
CA LYS A 348 6.78 16.13 -2.38
C LYS A 348 7.73 15.61 -3.46
N ILE A 349 7.70 14.30 -3.67
CA ILE A 349 8.43 13.59 -4.73
C ILE A 349 7.47 12.57 -5.33
N ASP A 350 7.18 12.69 -6.63
CA ASP A 350 6.33 11.76 -7.35
C ASP A 350 7.18 10.82 -8.20
N GLU A 351 7.33 9.57 -7.75
CA GLU A 351 8.07 8.54 -8.49
C GLU A 351 7.40 8.20 -9.84
N ASN A 352 6.09 8.43 -9.95
CA ASN A 352 5.31 8.16 -11.15
C ASN A 352 5.28 9.33 -12.14
N SER A 353 5.96 10.44 -11.83
CA SER A 353 6.08 11.54 -12.77
C SER A 353 6.88 11.13 -14.02
N ASN A 354 6.56 11.69 -15.17
CA ASN A 354 7.25 11.39 -16.44
C ASN A 354 8.78 11.46 -16.35
N THR A 355 9.30 12.36 -15.52
CA THR A 355 10.73 12.56 -15.32
C THR A 355 11.40 11.47 -14.49
N ASN A 356 10.62 10.73 -13.70
CA ASN A 356 11.13 9.76 -12.73
C ASN A 356 10.91 8.29 -13.15
N LEU A 357 10.12 8.05 -14.22
CA LEU A 357 9.82 6.68 -14.68
C LEU A 357 11.04 5.86 -15.10
N ASP A 358 12.17 6.52 -15.43
CA ASP A 358 13.44 5.87 -15.75
C ASP A 358 14.31 5.62 -14.49
N SER A 359 13.84 6.04 -13.31
CA SER A 359 14.64 6.05 -12.06
C SER A 359 14.15 5.05 -11.02
N PHE A 360 13.34 4.08 -11.42
CA PHE A 360 12.90 3.00 -10.52
C PHE A 360 14.04 2.04 -10.24
N LEU A 361 14.57 2.10 -9.03
CA LEU A 361 15.58 1.18 -8.51
C LEU A 361 14.95 0.19 -7.53
N GLU A 362 15.61 -0.93 -7.31
CA GLU A 362 15.19 -1.93 -6.31
C GLU A 362 15.08 -1.31 -4.91
N PHE A 363 14.15 -1.83 -4.11
CA PHE A 363 14.08 -1.47 -2.70
C PHE A 363 15.42 -1.72 -2.01
N GLY A 364 15.84 -0.79 -1.16
CA GLY A 364 17.09 -0.88 -0.44
C GLY A 364 18.30 -0.38 -1.21
N ASN A 365 18.19 0.00 -2.47
CA ASN A 365 19.25 0.74 -3.15
C ASN A 365 19.32 2.17 -2.57
N PRO A 366 20.45 2.64 -2.01
CA PRO A 366 20.56 3.98 -1.42
C PRO A 366 20.28 5.12 -2.41
N ASP A 367 20.43 4.87 -3.70
CA ASP A 367 20.17 5.84 -4.77
C ASP A 367 18.71 5.81 -5.26
N GLU A 368 17.86 4.94 -4.68
CA GLU A 368 16.42 4.92 -4.98
C GLU A 368 15.79 6.26 -4.60
N LEU A 369 14.93 6.78 -5.46
CA LEU A 369 14.47 8.16 -5.47
C LEU A 369 13.96 8.67 -4.10
N LEU A 370 13.09 7.93 -3.44
CA LEU A 370 12.50 8.34 -2.15
C LEU A 370 13.43 7.99 -0.98
N LEU A 371 14.09 6.85 -1.04
CA LEU A 371 15.04 6.42 -0.02
C LEU A 371 16.25 7.36 0.04
N SER A 372 16.82 7.73 -1.10
CA SER A 372 17.95 8.64 -1.17
C SER A 372 17.63 10.00 -0.54
N LYS A 373 16.40 10.51 -0.78
CA LYS A 373 15.94 11.76 -0.16
C LYS A 373 15.94 11.69 1.36
N VAL A 374 15.44 10.60 1.94
CA VAL A 374 15.44 10.45 3.41
C VAL A 374 16.86 10.31 3.94
N LEU A 375 17.72 9.55 3.28
CA LEU A 375 19.13 9.43 3.68
C LEU A 375 19.83 10.79 3.65
N GLN A 376 19.57 11.65 2.65
CA GLN A 376 20.07 13.03 2.60
C GLN A 376 19.55 13.88 3.76
N LEU A 377 18.25 13.79 4.09
CA LEU A 377 17.66 14.50 5.22
C LEU A 377 18.32 14.09 6.55
N ILE A 378 18.52 12.81 6.77
CA ILE A 378 19.15 12.27 7.99
C ILE A 378 20.62 12.69 8.08
N ASN A 379 21.33 12.75 6.96
CA ASN A 379 22.74 13.17 6.87
C ASN A 379 22.91 14.70 6.92
N GLY A 380 21.81 15.47 6.87
CA GLY A 380 21.90 16.95 6.83
C GLY A 380 22.50 17.48 5.50
N THR A 381 22.49 16.68 4.46
CA THR A 381 23.01 17.03 3.13
C THR A 381 21.92 17.47 2.16
N ASP A 382 20.70 17.66 2.65
CA ASP A 382 19.56 18.13 1.86
C ASP A 382 19.86 19.52 1.26
N GLY A 383 19.71 19.65 -0.05
CA GLY A 383 20.08 20.89 -0.78
C GLY A 383 21.55 20.96 -1.25
N VAL A 384 22.39 19.99 -0.93
CA VAL A 384 23.74 19.86 -1.48
C VAL A 384 23.72 18.91 -2.67
N GLY A 385 23.60 19.49 -3.87
CA GLY A 385 23.55 18.75 -5.12
C GLY A 385 22.14 18.31 -5.48
N GLU A 386 21.31 19.27 -5.96
CA GLU A 386 20.11 18.89 -6.70
C GLU A 386 20.53 17.97 -7.86
N VAL A 387 19.98 16.76 -7.88
CA VAL A 387 20.05 15.91 -9.08
C VAL A 387 19.45 16.75 -10.22
N PRO A 388 20.19 17.02 -11.30
CA PRO A 388 19.64 17.81 -12.39
C PRO A 388 18.34 17.15 -12.83
N ALA A 389 17.25 17.91 -12.84
CA ALA A 389 16.00 17.45 -13.41
C ALA A 389 16.31 16.85 -14.78
N SER A 390 16.01 15.58 -14.97
CA SER A 390 16.15 14.89 -16.25
C SER A 390 15.52 15.80 -17.30
N ARG A 391 16.22 15.97 -18.44
CA ARG A 391 15.75 16.83 -19.54
C ARG A 391 14.29 16.49 -19.83
N SER A 392 13.42 17.51 -19.91
CA SER A 392 12.02 17.34 -20.22
C SER A 392 11.88 16.51 -21.50
N SER A 393 11.52 15.24 -21.35
CA SER A 393 11.10 14.44 -22.48
C SER A 393 9.81 15.06 -23.03
N THR A 394 9.70 15.20 -24.35
CA THR A 394 8.44 15.57 -25.03
C THR A 394 7.40 14.46 -24.94
N GLU A 395 7.74 13.37 -24.25
CA GLU A 395 6.96 12.18 -24.06
C GLU A 395 6.07 12.31 -22.82
N GLU A 396 4.80 12.00 -22.97
CA GLU A 396 3.80 12.00 -21.89
C GLU A 396 3.39 10.57 -21.58
N SER A 397 3.57 10.13 -20.34
CA SER A 397 3.15 8.81 -19.86
C SER A 397 1.91 8.96 -18.97
N ILE A 398 0.80 8.40 -19.43
CA ILE A 398 -0.50 8.49 -18.76
C ILE A 398 -0.80 7.14 -18.12
N PRO A 399 -0.96 7.05 -16.78
CA PRO A 399 -1.37 5.82 -16.15
C PRO A 399 -2.81 5.45 -16.56
N VAL A 400 -3.04 4.20 -16.94
CA VAL A 400 -4.35 3.69 -17.38
C VAL A 400 -4.91 2.58 -16.50
N TYR A 401 -4.05 1.88 -15.76
CA TYR A 401 -4.44 0.82 -14.83
C TYR A 401 -3.34 0.59 -13.80
N GLY A 402 -3.73 0.30 -12.54
CA GLY A 402 -2.84 -0.14 -11.47
C GLY A 402 -3.31 -1.48 -10.91
N SER A 403 -2.42 -2.45 -10.76
CA SER A 403 -2.78 -3.73 -10.15
C SER A 403 -3.13 -3.58 -8.66
N LEU A 404 -2.57 -2.57 -8.01
CA LEU A 404 -2.88 -2.23 -6.61
C LEU A 404 -4.31 -1.67 -6.43
N ASP A 405 -4.93 -1.14 -7.49
CA ASP A 405 -6.32 -0.65 -7.45
C ASP A 405 -7.29 -1.77 -7.05
N ARG A 406 -6.96 -3.03 -7.36
CA ARG A 406 -7.74 -4.20 -6.92
C ARG A 406 -7.68 -4.41 -5.40
N LYS A 407 -6.60 -3.97 -4.73
CA LYS A 407 -6.39 -4.05 -3.28
C LYS A 407 -6.95 -2.85 -2.53
N ALA A 408 -7.30 -1.77 -3.22
CA ALA A 408 -7.75 -0.50 -2.63
C ALA A 408 -9.09 -0.59 -1.88
N THR A 409 -9.86 -1.67 -2.07
CA THR A 409 -11.14 -1.91 -1.37
C THR A 409 -10.95 -2.37 0.08
N ASN A 410 -9.74 -2.78 0.45
CA ASN A 410 -9.42 -3.32 1.76
C ASN A 410 -9.02 -2.18 2.71
N GLY A 411 -9.92 -1.54 3.38
CA GLY A 411 -9.63 -0.50 4.37
C GLY A 411 -9.15 -1.03 5.72
N VAL A 412 -9.14 -0.19 6.78
CA VAL A 412 -9.00 -0.70 8.16
C VAL A 412 -10.12 -1.68 8.41
N ILE A 413 -9.73 -2.92 8.70
CA ILE A 413 -10.63 -4.00 9.04
C ILE A 413 -10.55 -4.20 10.53
N ILE A 414 -11.74 -4.11 11.14
CA ILE A 414 -11.95 -4.35 12.55
C ILE A 414 -12.62 -5.72 12.64
N ARG A 415 -11.95 -6.65 13.28
CA ARG A 415 -12.48 -7.99 13.59
C ARG A 415 -12.95 -8.06 15.01
#